data_3adcf1c54358a47cd64be0dd93367a98
#
_entry.id   3adcf1c54358a47cd64be0dd93367a98
#
_cell.length_a   1.000
_cell.length_b   1.000
_cell.length_c   1.000
_cell.angle_alpha   90.00
_cell.angle_beta   90.00
_cell.angle_gamma   90.00
#
_symmetry.space_group_name_H-M   'P 1'
#
loop_
_entity.id
_entity.type
_entity.pdbx_description
1 polymer ?
#
loop_
_entity_poly.entity_id
_entity_poly.type
_entity_poly.pdbx_seq_one_letter_code
_entity_poly.pdbx_strand_id
1 'polypeptide(L)'
;MYQLQEPLTKEFILKNLTQEQIMEHYLGVPIVFNKKICSPLRRDNSPTCGFRYAPSGDLYFRDFSGHFAGNAFNIVEYIYGCNFNEALEIIAKDFSLRDGDSKISRVDYNYDNIKQAQQRNTEIHIKVRPFNTLDRDYWSSFGISKATLQHFGVFACEAVWLNGKMVYRYTKNDPAYAYRFDEGVYKIYFPTRRKMRFMCNTNVMQGKAQLNETGDFVVLTKSMKDVMCLYEFGIPAVAPQSESAYPDEEFIDQLKERFNKVYTFYDFDYAGIKMAAEISRLYNIEPIFLTNGRFSTINYGAKDWSDFVQNHGRQYATMLVESFKKASK
;
A
#
# COMPACT_ATOMS: atom_id res chain seq x y z
N MET A 1 -13.21 -23.64 -42.74
CA MET A 1 -12.88 -22.23 -42.46
C MET A 1 -12.53 -22.16 -40.98
N TYR A 2 -11.27 -22.02 -40.64
CA TYR A 2 -10.89 -21.71 -39.24
C TYR A 2 -11.33 -20.29 -38.96
N GLN A 3 -12.39 -20.10 -38.17
CA GLN A 3 -12.67 -18.79 -37.60
C GLN A 3 -11.52 -18.46 -36.61
N LEU A 4 -10.75 -17.44 -36.93
CA LEU A 4 -9.78 -16.87 -35.99
C LEU A 4 -10.58 -16.37 -34.77
N GLN A 5 -10.41 -17.06 -33.63
CA GLN A 5 -11.02 -16.60 -32.38
C GLN A 5 -10.49 -15.21 -32.05
N GLU A 6 -11.39 -14.30 -31.69
CA GLU A 6 -11.04 -12.95 -31.24
C GLU A 6 -10.07 -13.07 -30.03
N PRO A 7 -8.98 -12.28 -29.97
CA PRO A 7 -8.03 -12.36 -28.85
C PRO A 7 -8.74 -12.03 -27.54
N LEU A 8 -8.40 -12.78 -26.48
CA LEU A 8 -8.99 -12.59 -25.16
C LEU A 8 -8.36 -11.36 -24.52
N THR A 9 -9.10 -10.27 -24.51
CA THR A 9 -8.70 -8.95 -23.94
C THR A 9 -9.77 -8.42 -22.99
N LYS A 10 -9.43 -7.38 -22.21
CA LYS A 10 -10.39 -6.64 -21.40
C LYS A 10 -11.57 -6.16 -22.23
N GLU A 11 -11.28 -5.63 -23.42
CA GLU A 11 -12.28 -5.09 -24.35
C GLU A 11 -13.22 -6.20 -24.84
N PHE A 12 -12.68 -7.39 -25.13
CA PHE A 12 -13.50 -8.56 -25.51
C PHE A 12 -14.45 -8.94 -24.38
N ILE A 13 -13.98 -9.03 -23.14
CA ILE A 13 -14.82 -9.33 -21.98
C ILE A 13 -15.90 -8.27 -21.79
N LEU A 14 -15.52 -6.99 -21.82
CA LEU A 14 -16.47 -5.87 -21.58
C LEU A 14 -17.42 -5.59 -22.74
N LYS A 15 -17.17 -6.15 -23.92
CA LYS A 15 -18.11 -6.18 -25.05
C LYS A 15 -19.28 -7.15 -24.78
N ASN A 16 -19.02 -8.20 -24.02
CA ASN A 16 -19.98 -9.29 -23.76
C ASN A 16 -20.63 -9.19 -22.35
N LEU A 17 -19.95 -8.57 -21.38
CA LEU A 17 -20.37 -8.48 -19.98
C LEU A 17 -20.20 -7.07 -19.45
N THR A 18 -21.13 -6.66 -18.57
CA THR A 18 -20.93 -5.42 -17.80
C THR A 18 -20.00 -5.68 -16.60
N GLN A 19 -19.39 -4.60 -16.11
CA GLN A 19 -18.54 -4.70 -14.92
C GLN A 19 -19.33 -5.13 -13.69
N GLU A 20 -20.60 -4.72 -13.61
CA GLU A 20 -21.52 -5.13 -12.55
C GLU A 20 -21.77 -6.63 -12.59
N GLN A 21 -22.06 -7.20 -13.77
CA GLN A 21 -22.29 -8.63 -13.89
C GLN A 21 -21.08 -9.46 -13.41
N ILE A 22 -19.88 -9.01 -13.76
CA ILE A 22 -18.64 -9.65 -13.29
C ILE A 22 -18.51 -9.54 -11.77
N MET A 23 -18.68 -8.32 -11.23
CA MET A 23 -18.56 -8.10 -9.79
C MET A 23 -19.62 -8.84 -8.99
N GLU A 24 -20.89 -8.79 -9.40
CA GLU A 24 -21.98 -9.50 -8.72
C GLU A 24 -21.75 -11.01 -8.73
N HIS A 25 -21.22 -11.55 -9.84
CA HIS A 25 -20.91 -12.97 -9.93
C HIS A 25 -19.83 -13.38 -8.93
N TYR A 26 -18.71 -12.65 -8.89
CA TYR A 26 -17.56 -13.04 -8.07
C TYR A 26 -17.66 -12.57 -6.62
N LEU A 27 -18.39 -11.51 -6.31
CA LEU A 27 -18.62 -11.09 -4.93
C LEU A 27 -19.85 -11.76 -4.28
N GLY A 28 -20.75 -12.31 -5.08
CA GLY A 28 -21.97 -12.94 -4.57
C GLY A 28 -22.95 -11.99 -3.91
N VAL A 29 -22.81 -10.68 -4.12
CA VAL A 29 -23.66 -9.62 -3.54
C VAL A 29 -24.11 -8.66 -4.63
N PRO A 30 -25.33 -8.09 -4.51
CA PRO A 30 -25.81 -7.11 -5.48
C PRO A 30 -25.03 -5.80 -5.36
N ILE A 31 -24.84 -5.12 -6.49
CA ILE A 31 -24.22 -3.79 -6.52
C ILE A 31 -25.22 -2.74 -6.06
N VAL A 32 -24.95 -2.14 -4.91
CA VAL A 32 -25.77 -1.07 -4.35
C VAL A 32 -24.91 0.18 -4.14
N PHE A 33 -25.24 1.26 -4.85
CA PHE A 33 -24.52 2.53 -4.71
C PHE A 33 -25.00 3.30 -3.48
N ASN A 34 -24.12 4.13 -2.94
CA ASN A 34 -24.39 4.99 -1.77
C ASN A 34 -24.79 4.25 -0.48
N LYS A 35 -24.58 2.94 -0.44
CA LYS A 35 -24.80 2.11 0.74
C LYS A 35 -23.53 1.32 1.05
N LYS A 36 -23.16 1.25 2.33
CA LYS A 36 -22.10 0.36 2.76
C LYS A 36 -22.64 -1.05 3.01
N ILE A 37 -21.83 -2.03 2.66
CA ILE A 37 -22.08 -3.46 2.88
C ILE A 37 -20.91 -4.07 3.66
N CYS A 38 -21.15 -5.20 4.32
CA CYS A 38 -20.06 -6.02 4.87
C CYS A 38 -19.22 -6.59 3.72
N SER A 39 -17.93 -6.78 3.95
CA SER A 39 -17.02 -7.30 2.92
C SER A 39 -17.39 -8.74 2.54
N PRO A 40 -17.65 -9.04 1.26
CA PRO A 40 -17.80 -10.42 0.79
C PRO A 40 -16.46 -11.14 0.64
N LEU A 41 -15.33 -10.42 0.75
CA LEU A 41 -13.97 -10.96 0.55
C LEU A 41 -13.27 -11.35 1.84
N ARG A 42 -13.89 -11.10 3.01
CA ARG A 42 -13.38 -11.47 4.34
C ARG A 42 -14.54 -11.67 5.31
N ARG A 43 -14.27 -12.27 6.48
CA ARG A 43 -15.23 -12.23 7.59
C ARG A 43 -15.39 -10.79 8.06
N ASP A 44 -16.58 -10.25 7.94
CA ASP A 44 -16.89 -8.86 8.23
C ASP A 44 -18.25 -8.76 8.95
N ASN A 45 -18.25 -8.11 10.10
CA ASN A 45 -19.46 -7.85 10.88
C ASN A 45 -19.88 -6.38 10.83
N SER A 46 -19.09 -5.52 10.15
CA SER A 46 -19.33 -4.09 10.07
C SER A 46 -19.34 -3.62 8.63
N PRO A 47 -20.36 -2.89 8.16
CA PRO A 47 -20.45 -2.43 6.78
C PRO A 47 -19.35 -1.41 6.45
N THR A 48 -18.23 -1.87 5.91
CA THR A 48 -17.06 -1.04 5.55
C THR A 48 -16.79 -0.99 4.06
N CYS A 49 -17.56 -1.70 3.23
CA CYS A 49 -17.34 -1.77 1.79
C CYS A 49 -18.36 -0.99 0.99
N GLY A 50 -18.02 -0.61 -0.24
CA GLY A 50 -18.94 0.07 -1.14
C GLY A 50 -18.46 0.07 -2.59
N PHE A 51 -19.40 0.41 -3.48
CA PHE A 51 -19.19 0.49 -4.92
C PHE A 51 -19.25 1.94 -5.41
N ARG A 52 -18.42 2.27 -6.39
CA ARG A 52 -18.48 3.55 -7.09
C ARG A 52 -17.87 3.46 -8.48
N TYR A 53 -18.39 4.25 -9.40
CA TYR A 53 -17.71 4.51 -10.67
C TYR A 53 -16.59 5.54 -10.50
N ALA A 54 -15.44 5.26 -11.09
CA ALA A 54 -14.39 6.24 -11.27
C ALA A 54 -14.71 7.17 -12.46
N PRO A 55 -14.06 8.33 -12.56
CA PRO A 55 -14.20 9.21 -13.75
C PRO A 55 -13.82 8.53 -15.07
N SER A 56 -13.02 7.47 -15.03
CA SER A 56 -12.68 6.63 -16.20
C SER A 56 -13.81 5.75 -16.70
N GLY A 57 -14.92 5.64 -15.95
CA GLY A 57 -16.01 4.71 -16.23
C GLY A 57 -15.77 3.30 -15.67
N ASP A 58 -14.65 3.05 -14.99
CA ASP A 58 -14.42 1.79 -14.32
C ASP A 58 -15.21 1.72 -13.01
N LEU A 59 -15.89 0.60 -12.79
CA LEU A 59 -16.56 0.29 -11.53
C LEU A 59 -15.52 -0.25 -10.52
N TYR A 60 -15.49 0.33 -9.33
CA TYR A 60 -14.62 -0.08 -8.23
C TYR A 60 -15.43 -0.58 -7.05
N PHE A 61 -15.00 -1.71 -6.51
CA PHE A 61 -15.33 -2.17 -5.17
C PHE A 61 -14.19 -1.78 -4.23
N ARG A 62 -14.53 -1.21 -3.07
CA ARG A 62 -13.55 -0.80 -2.06
C ARG A 62 -14.00 -1.24 -0.68
N ASP A 63 -13.10 -1.94 0.01
CA ASP A 63 -13.14 -2.15 1.45
C ASP A 63 -12.39 -1.00 2.13
N PHE A 64 -13.11 -0.16 2.86
CA PHE A 64 -12.54 1.01 3.54
C PHE A 64 -11.73 0.64 4.78
N SER A 65 -11.74 -0.63 5.21
CA SER A 65 -10.81 -1.15 6.21
C SER A 65 -9.42 -1.51 5.64
N GLY A 66 -9.21 -1.32 4.35
CA GLY A 66 -7.90 -1.44 3.70
C GLY A 66 -7.57 -2.80 3.10
N HIS A 67 -8.45 -3.80 3.24
CA HIS A 67 -8.18 -5.15 2.76
C HIS A 67 -8.24 -5.29 1.24
N PHE A 68 -9.07 -4.50 0.57
CA PHE A 68 -9.19 -4.55 -0.89
C PHE A 68 -9.67 -3.23 -1.50
N ALA A 69 -9.11 -2.89 -2.66
CA ALA A 69 -9.66 -1.88 -3.56
C ALA A 69 -9.31 -2.25 -5.01
N GLY A 70 -10.32 -2.40 -5.87
CA GLY A 70 -10.06 -2.79 -7.26
C GLY A 70 -11.31 -2.78 -8.12
N ASN A 71 -11.10 -2.94 -9.44
CA ASN A 71 -12.14 -3.12 -10.42
C ASN A 71 -12.56 -4.61 -10.54
N ALA A 72 -13.48 -4.92 -11.45
CA ALA A 72 -13.99 -6.27 -11.67
C ALA A 72 -12.89 -7.33 -11.91
N PHE A 73 -11.86 -7.00 -12.67
CA PHE A 73 -10.74 -7.89 -12.96
C PHE A 73 -9.84 -8.10 -11.74
N ASN A 74 -9.57 -7.03 -10.99
CA ASN A 74 -8.79 -7.13 -9.75
C ASN A 74 -9.47 -7.98 -8.69
N ILE A 75 -10.80 -8.04 -8.67
CA ILE A 75 -11.55 -8.95 -7.79
C ILE A 75 -11.24 -10.40 -8.16
N VAL A 76 -11.22 -10.74 -9.43
CA VAL A 76 -10.91 -12.10 -9.90
C VAL A 76 -9.45 -12.47 -9.61
N GLU A 77 -8.50 -11.54 -9.90
CA GLU A 77 -7.09 -11.70 -9.53
C GLU A 77 -6.95 -11.96 -8.02
N TYR A 78 -7.68 -11.21 -7.19
CA TYR A 78 -7.65 -11.33 -5.73
C TYR A 78 -8.22 -12.66 -5.25
N ILE A 79 -9.39 -13.07 -5.75
CA ILE A 79 -10.08 -14.29 -5.32
C ILE A 79 -9.29 -15.54 -5.70
N TYR A 80 -8.73 -15.57 -6.91
CA TYR A 80 -8.04 -16.75 -7.45
C TYR A 80 -6.52 -16.70 -7.26
N GLY A 81 -5.95 -15.57 -6.77
CA GLY A 81 -4.51 -15.39 -6.65
C GLY A 81 -3.78 -15.50 -7.99
N CYS A 82 -4.38 -15.01 -9.06
CA CYS A 82 -3.92 -15.15 -10.43
C CYS A 82 -3.49 -13.79 -11.01
N ASN A 83 -2.82 -13.81 -12.16
CA ASN A 83 -2.50 -12.60 -12.91
C ASN A 83 -3.66 -12.15 -13.80
N PHE A 84 -3.55 -10.96 -14.40
CA PHE A 84 -4.58 -10.36 -15.23
C PHE A 84 -5.00 -11.24 -16.43
N ASN A 85 -4.06 -11.89 -17.11
CA ASN A 85 -4.38 -12.75 -18.26
C ASN A 85 -5.14 -14.01 -17.82
N GLU A 86 -4.73 -14.62 -16.71
CA GLU A 86 -5.43 -15.75 -16.10
C GLU A 86 -6.84 -15.33 -15.64
N ALA A 87 -7.00 -14.11 -15.10
CA ALA A 87 -8.31 -13.58 -14.74
C ALA A 87 -9.24 -13.44 -15.95
N LEU A 88 -8.72 -12.99 -17.09
CA LEU A 88 -9.50 -12.96 -18.34
C LEU A 88 -9.97 -14.36 -18.76
N GLU A 89 -9.10 -15.37 -18.66
CA GLU A 89 -9.42 -16.78 -18.99
C GLU A 89 -10.50 -17.33 -18.04
N ILE A 90 -10.38 -17.06 -16.74
CA ILE A 90 -11.37 -17.44 -15.72
C ILE A 90 -12.72 -16.83 -16.04
N ILE A 91 -12.79 -15.53 -16.28
CA ILE A 91 -14.04 -14.84 -16.62
C ILE A 91 -14.65 -15.39 -17.90
N ALA A 92 -13.85 -15.55 -18.97
CA ALA A 92 -14.33 -16.08 -20.23
C ALA A 92 -14.95 -17.46 -20.07
N LYS A 93 -14.31 -18.33 -19.29
CA LYS A 93 -14.79 -19.68 -18.99
C LYS A 93 -16.06 -19.68 -18.14
N ASP A 94 -16.09 -18.92 -17.05
CA ASP A 94 -17.21 -18.89 -16.11
C ASP A 94 -18.49 -18.33 -16.76
N PHE A 95 -18.35 -17.41 -17.70
CA PHE A 95 -19.45 -16.83 -18.44
C PHE A 95 -19.68 -17.48 -19.83
N SER A 96 -18.93 -18.54 -20.15
CA SER A 96 -19.03 -19.27 -21.44
C SER A 96 -18.95 -18.35 -22.65
N LEU A 97 -17.97 -17.45 -22.66
CA LEU A 97 -17.80 -16.44 -23.72
C LEU A 97 -17.15 -16.98 -24.99
N ARG A 98 -16.65 -18.22 -24.97
CA ARG A 98 -16.04 -18.92 -26.10
C ARG A 98 -16.67 -20.29 -26.32
N ASP A 99 -16.70 -20.75 -27.58
CA ASP A 99 -17.19 -22.05 -27.91
C ASP A 99 -16.37 -23.16 -27.23
N GLY A 100 -17.05 -24.09 -26.55
CA GLY A 100 -16.44 -25.17 -25.77
C GLY A 100 -16.33 -24.95 -24.28
N ASP A 101 -16.65 -23.75 -23.78
CA ASP A 101 -16.73 -23.48 -22.36
C ASP A 101 -17.98 -24.16 -21.75
N SER A 102 -17.78 -24.89 -20.67
CA SER A 102 -18.89 -25.45 -19.89
C SER A 102 -19.35 -24.42 -18.84
N LYS A 103 -20.66 -24.18 -18.71
CA LYS A 103 -21.21 -23.40 -17.64
C LYS A 103 -20.76 -23.94 -16.29
N ILE A 104 -20.01 -23.14 -15.53
CA ILE A 104 -19.64 -23.47 -14.17
C ILE A 104 -20.73 -22.93 -13.23
N SER A 105 -21.23 -23.81 -12.35
CA SER A 105 -22.13 -23.41 -11.26
C SER A 105 -21.44 -22.43 -10.32
N ARG A 106 -22.25 -21.57 -9.66
CA ARG A 106 -21.82 -20.60 -8.64
C ARG A 106 -20.58 -21.06 -7.88
N VAL A 107 -19.56 -20.20 -7.85
CA VAL A 107 -18.36 -20.43 -7.03
C VAL A 107 -18.79 -20.38 -5.56
N ASP A 108 -18.70 -21.52 -4.87
CA ASP A 108 -18.85 -21.55 -3.41
C ASP A 108 -17.62 -20.83 -2.80
N TYR A 109 -17.86 -19.64 -2.28
CA TYR A 109 -16.83 -18.83 -1.64
C TYR A 109 -16.40 -19.49 -0.33
N ASN A 110 -15.23 -20.09 -0.37
CA ASN A 110 -14.54 -20.51 0.84
C ASN A 110 -13.41 -19.50 1.12
N TYR A 111 -13.52 -18.71 2.21
CA TYR A 111 -12.47 -17.79 2.68
C TYR A 111 -11.10 -18.45 2.82
N ASP A 112 -11.08 -19.73 3.15
CA ASP A 112 -9.84 -20.50 3.27
C ASP A 112 -9.17 -20.70 1.90
N ASN A 113 -9.95 -20.84 0.83
CA ASN A 113 -9.43 -20.89 -0.53
C ASN A 113 -8.88 -19.54 -0.99
N ILE A 114 -9.53 -18.41 -0.62
CA ILE A 114 -9.02 -17.07 -0.89
C ILE A 114 -7.70 -16.85 -0.15
N LYS A 115 -7.60 -17.24 1.13
CA LYS A 115 -6.35 -17.20 1.87
C LYS A 115 -5.24 -18.06 1.25
N GLN A 116 -5.56 -19.27 0.79
CA GLN A 116 -4.58 -20.14 0.12
C GLN A 116 -4.16 -19.59 -1.24
N ALA A 117 -5.07 -18.98 -2.00
CA ALA A 117 -4.74 -18.33 -3.26
C ALA A 117 -3.86 -17.09 -3.07
N GLN A 118 -4.12 -16.30 -2.01
CA GLN A 118 -3.27 -15.15 -1.63
C GLN A 118 -1.88 -15.57 -1.14
N GLN A 119 -1.75 -16.80 -0.63
CA GLN A 119 -0.47 -17.38 -0.21
C GLN A 119 0.38 -17.92 -1.38
N ARG A 120 -0.02 -17.74 -2.64
CA ARG A 120 0.92 -17.86 -3.78
C ARG A 120 1.93 -16.72 -3.68
N ASN A 121 2.81 -16.89 -2.70
CA ASN A 121 3.82 -15.92 -2.32
C ASN A 121 4.66 -15.58 -3.53
N THR A 122 4.55 -14.36 -3.99
CA THR A 122 5.56 -13.80 -4.88
C THR A 122 6.89 -13.88 -4.16
N GLU A 123 7.75 -14.76 -4.63
CA GLU A 123 9.06 -14.97 -4.03
C GLU A 123 10.01 -13.87 -4.50
N ILE A 124 10.56 -13.12 -3.54
CA ILE A 124 11.58 -12.11 -3.81
C ILE A 124 12.92 -12.59 -3.26
N HIS A 125 13.90 -12.75 -4.13
CA HIS A 125 15.29 -12.95 -3.74
C HIS A 125 16.11 -11.71 -4.06
N ILE A 126 17.05 -11.38 -3.17
CA ILE A 126 17.95 -10.25 -3.34
C ILE A 126 19.41 -10.70 -3.25
N LYS A 127 20.26 -10.10 -4.08
CA LYS A 127 21.70 -10.08 -3.86
C LYS A 127 22.07 -8.70 -3.33
N VAL A 128 22.62 -8.66 -2.14
CA VAL A 128 23.02 -7.40 -1.50
C VAL A 128 24.40 -6.96 -1.98
N ARG A 129 24.65 -5.66 -1.92
CA ARG A 129 25.99 -5.05 -2.07
C ARG A 129 26.26 -4.09 -0.91
N PRO A 130 27.52 -3.75 -0.63
CA PRO A 130 27.85 -2.67 0.30
C PRO A 130 27.26 -1.33 -0.16
N PHE A 131 26.86 -0.48 0.80
CA PHE A 131 26.51 0.90 0.52
C PHE A 131 27.73 1.65 -0.01
N ASN A 132 27.60 2.28 -1.19
CA ASN A 132 28.60 3.16 -1.78
C ASN A 132 28.39 4.62 -1.36
N THR A 133 29.17 5.55 -1.92
CA THR A 133 29.06 6.97 -1.61
C THR A 133 27.70 7.54 -2.04
N LEU A 134 27.22 7.21 -3.24
CA LEU A 134 25.90 7.69 -3.74
C LEU A 134 24.75 7.24 -2.83
N ASP A 135 24.81 6.01 -2.33
CA ASP A 135 23.79 5.52 -1.39
C ASP A 135 23.83 6.32 -0.08
N ARG A 136 25.03 6.56 0.45
CA ARG A 136 25.19 7.34 1.69
C ARG A 136 24.71 8.77 1.52
N ASP A 137 25.07 9.41 0.41
CA ASP A 137 24.63 10.78 0.08
C ASP A 137 23.11 10.85 -0.05
N TYR A 138 22.51 9.85 -0.72
CA TYR A 138 21.07 9.75 -0.85
C TYR A 138 20.36 9.68 0.50
N TRP A 139 20.75 8.76 1.37
CA TRP A 139 20.07 8.59 2.65
C TRP A 139 20.38 9.73 3.64
N SER A 140 21.63 10.23 3.66
CA SER A 140 22.00 11.37 4.51
C SER A 140 21.29 12.66 4.12
N SER A 141 20.89 12.84 2.86
CA SER A 141 20.10 14.00 2.43
C SER A 141 18.76 14.10 3.15
N PHE A 142 18.21 12.98 3.62
CA PHE A 142 17.00 12.92 4.46
C PHE A 142 17.32 12.83 5.96
N GLY A 143 18.58 13.03 6.36
CA GLY A 143 19.01 12.88 7.74
C GLY A 143 19.05 11.45 8.26
N ILE A 144 18.89 10.44 7.38
CA ILE A 144 18.85 9.02 7.76
C ILE A 144 20.28 8.47 7.86
N SER A 145 20.65 8.02 9.06
CA SER A 145 21.97 7.50 9.37
C SER A 145 22.15 6.02 8.94
N LYS A 146 23.40 5.59 8.83
CA LYS A 146 23.70 4.16 8.61
C LYS A 146 23.15 3.27 9.73
N ALA A 147 23.17 3.72 10.96
CA ALA A 147 22.62 2.98 12.10
C ALA A 147 21.10 2.77 11.95
N THR A 148 20.38 3.81 11.52
CA THR A 148 18.95 3.71 11.23
C THR A 148 18.65 2.76 10.08
N LEU A 149 19.42 2.81 8.99
CA LEU A 149 19.26 1.85 7.89
C LEU A 149 19.45 0.40 8.36
N GLN A 150 20.44 0.14 9.21
CA GLN A 150 20.67 -1.18 9.79
C GLN A 150 19.52 -1.61 10.72
N HIS A 151 19.07 -0.70 11.59
CA HIS A 151 17.97 -0.92 12.53
C HIS A 151 16.66 -1.30 11.81
N PHE A 152 16.38 -0.69 10.66
CA PHE A 152 15.20 -0.96 9.85
C PHE A 152 15.42 -2.02 8.76
N GLY A 153 16.52 -2.76 8.79
CA GLY A 153 16.77 -3.84 7.85
C GLY A 153 16.87 -3.40 6.39
N VAL A 154 17.50 -2.25 6.12
CA VAL A 154 17.66 -1.70 4.76
C VAL A 154 18.96 -2.19 4.14
N PHE A 155 18.88 -2.74 2.93
CA PHE A 155 20.00 -3.24 2.16
C PHE A 155 20.09 -2.59 0.78
N ALA A 156 21.29 -2.29 0.29
CA ALA A 156 21.48 -1.91 -1.10
C ALA A 156 21.52 -3.18 -1.97
N CYS A 157 20.71 -3.19 -3.05
CA CYS A 157 20.59 -4.34 -3.93
C CYS A 157 21.62 -4.31 -5.05
N GLU A 158 22.31 -5.43 -5.27
CA GLU A 158 23.07 -5.71 -6.49
C GLU A 158 22.16 -6.26 -7.58
N ALA A 159 21.26 -7.19 -7.21
CA ALA A 159 20.27 -7.77 -8.10
C ALA A 159 19.01 -8.20 -7.32
N VAL A 160 17.88 -8.27 -8.03
CA VAL A 160 16.59 -8.75 -7.50
C VAL A 160 16.00 -9.75 -8.46
N TRP A 161 15.49 -10.84 -7.92
CA TRP A 161 14.73 -11.86 -8.65
C TRP A 161 13.31 -11.91 -8.12
N LEU A 162 12.36 -12.09 -9.04
CA LEU A 162 10.95 -12.30 -8.77
C LEU A 162 10.57 -13.68 -9.31
N ASN A 163 10.13 -14.59 -8.46
CA ASN A 163 9.79 -15.96 -8.83
C ASN A 163 10.89 -16.63 -9.68
N GLY A 164 12.15 -16.53 -9.24
CA GLY A 164 13.33 -17.08 -9.92
C GLY A 164 13.82 -16.29 -11.14
N LYS A 165 13.06 -15.31 -11.65
CA LYS A 165 13.47 -14.49 -12.80
C LYS A 165 14.13 -13.21 -12.33
N MET A 166 15.33 -12.88 -12.85
CA MET A 166 15.99 -11.60 -12.58
C MET A 166 15.19 -10.45 -13.18
N VAL A 167 14.78 -9.50 -12.34
CA VAL A 167 13.99 -8.32 -12.70
C VAL A 167 14.74 -7.00 -12.51
N TYR A 168 15.87 -7.06 -11.81
CA TYR A 168 16.70 -5.90 -11.55
C TYR A 168 18.16 -6.29 -11.42
N ARG A 169 19.04 -5.42 -11.95
CA ARG A 169 20.48 -5.41 -11.71
C ARG A 169 20.96 -3.97 -11.50
N TYR A 170 21.80 -3.77 -10.52
CA TYR A 170 22.31 -2.46 -10.12
C TYR A 170 22.98 -1.71 -11.26
N THR A 171 22.62 -0.44 -11.37
CA THR A 171 23.37 0.59 -12.12
C THR A 171 23.43 1.86 -11.27
N LYS A 172 24.44 2.71 -11.53
CA LYS A 172 24.58 3.99 -10.80
C LYS A 172 23.36 4.90 -10.94
N ASN A 173 22.65 4.84 -12.08
CA ASN A 173 21.50 5.68 -12.39
C ASN A 173 20.16 5.09 -11.93
N ASP A 174 20.13 3.82 -11.52
CA ASP A 174 18.92 3.13 -11.04
C ASP A 174 19.27 2.32 -9.79
N PRO A 175 19.55 2.96 -8.65
CA PRO A 175 19.78 2.27 -7.39
C PRO A 175 18.49 1.62 -6.88
N ALA A 176 18.61 0.51 -6.14
CA ALA A 176 17.51 -0.14 -5.46
C ALA A 176 17.90 -0.49 -4.03
N TYR A 177 16.92 -0.36 -3.13
CA TYR A 177 17.05 -0.70 -1.72
C TYR A 177 15.96 -1.68 -1.32
N ALA A 178 16.35 -2.73 -0.59
CA ALA A 178 15.42 -3.68 -0.02
C ALA A 178 15.14 -3.33 1.45
N TYR A 179 13.88 -3.20 1.82
CA TYR A 179 13.42 -3.21 3.21
C TYR A 179 13.06 -4.65 3.55
N ARG A 180 13.80 -5.26 4.47
CA ARG A 180 13.54 -6.62 4.96
C ARG A 180 12.70 -6.54 6.23
N PHE A 181 11.53 -7.16 6.21
CA PHE A 181 10.64 -7.23 7.36
C PHE A 181 10.77 -8.56 8.10
N ASP A 182 11.06 -9.65 7.35
CA ASP A 182 11.32 -10.98 7.87
C ASP A 182 12.14 -11.77 6.83
N GLU A 183 12.44 -13.03 7.08
CA GLU A 183 13.08 -13.90 6.12
C GLU A 183 12.19 -14.07 4.87
N GLY A 184 12.74 -13.77 3.70
CA GLY A 184 11.99 -13.82 2.43
C GLY A 184 10.94 -12.72 2.24
N VAL A 185 10.74 -11.82 3.22
CA VAL A 185 9.69 -10.78 3.20
C VAL A 185 10.31 -9.41 2.91
N TYR A 186 10.10 -8.92 1.70
CA TYR A 186 10.76 -7.71 1.21
C TYR A 186 9.82 -6.70 0.57
N LYS A 187 10.19 -5.43 0.70
CA LYS A 187 9.76 -4.35 -0.18
C LYS A 187 10.99 -3.72 -0.83
N ILE A 188 11.04 -3.74 -2.16
CA ILE A 188 12.13 -3.14 -2.93
C ILE A 188 11.72 -1.73 -3.33
N TYR A 189 12.59 -0.77 -3.07
CA TYR A 189 12.41 0.64 -3.37
C TYR A 189 13.40 1.11 -4.45
N PHE A 190 12.88 1.76 -5.48
CA PHE A 190 13.62 2.35 -6.59
C PHE A 190 13.46 3.87 -6.55
N PRO A 191 14.37 4.63 -5.94
CA PRO A 191 14.18 6.06 -5.68
C PRO A 191 14.09 6.91 -6.96
N THR A 192 14.80 6.52 -8.01
CA THR A 192 14.92 7.29 -9.27
C THR A 192 13.79 7.02 -10.25
N ARG A 193 13.01 5.97 -10.04
CA ARG A 193 11.94 5.58 -10.96
C ARG A 193 10.68 6.40 -10.75
N ARG A 194 10.01 6.79 -11.84
CA ARG A 194 8.68 7.44 -11.80
C ARG A 194 7.55 6.43 -11.78
N LYS A 195 7.70 5.29 -12.46
CA LYS A 195 6.75 4.15 -12.47
C LYS A 195 7.42 2.95 -11.85
N MET A 196 6.63 2.04 -11.26
CA MET A 196 7.13 0.83 -10.60
C MET A 196 8.23 1.15 -9.57
N ARG A 197 7.99 2.19 -8.75
CA ARG A 197 8.94 2.60 -7.69
C ARG A 197 9.09 1.57 -6.59
N PHE A 198 8.15 0.65 -6.47
CA PHE A 198 8.15 -0.37 -5.44
C PHE A 198 7.80 -1.74 -6.03
N MET A 199 8.41 -2.79 -5.47
CA MET A 199 8.00 -4.18 -5.56
C MET A 199 7.90 -4.73 -4.15
N CYS A 200 6.88 -5.55 -3.86
CA CYS A 200 6.75 -6.19 -2.55
C CYS A 200 6.01 -7.53 -2.67
N ASN A 201 6.27 -8.41 -1.71
CA ASN A 201 5.59 -9.68 -1.56
C ASN A 201 4.83 -9.80 -0.23
N THR A 202 4.47 -8.67 0.36
CA THR A 202 3.85 -8.61 1.67
C THR A 202 2.96 -7.39 1.83
N ASN A 203 2.04 -7.47 2.79
CA ASN A 203 1.19 -6.36 3.22
C ASN A 203 1.45 -6.00 4.71
N VAL A 204 2.70 -5.94 5.11
CA VAL A 204 3.07 -5.60 6.50
C VAL A 204 3.03 -4.08 6.75
N MET A 205 2.73 -3.71 8.00
CA MET A 205 2.93 -2.34 8.48
C MET A 205 4.42 -2.06 8.66
N GLN A 206 4.94 -1.11 7.90
CA GLN A 206 6.33 -0.70 7.91
C GLN A 206 6.67 0.00 9.23
N GLY A 207 7.78 -0.36 9.87
CA GLY A 207 8.20 0.19 11.15
C GLY A 207 7.53 -0.44 12.38
N LYS A 208 6.58 -1.37 12.23
CA LYS A 208 5.89 -2.02 13.35
C LYS A 208 6.87 -2.72 14.31
N ALA A 209 7.87 -3.41 13.78
CA ALA A 209 8.86 -4.15 14.57
C ALA A 209 9.81 -3.23 15.38
N GLN A 210 9.90 -1.97 15.01
CA GLN A 210 10.76 -0.98 15.66
C GLN A 210 10.03 -0.09 16.67
N LEU A 211 8.71 -0.27 16.83
CA LEU A 211 7.95 0.48 17.83
C LEU A 211 8.25 0.00 19.24
N ASN A 212 8.39 0.96 20.16
CA ASN A 212 8.37 0.67 21.59
C ASN A 212 7.05 0.02 22.00
N GLU A 213 7.04 -0.70 23.12
CA GLU A 213 5.84 -1.35 23.66
C GLU A 213 4.76 -0.32 23.99
N THR A 214 5.14 0.81 24.59
CA THR A 214 4.25 1.92 24.96
C THR A 214 4.92 3.26 24.72
N GLY A 215 4.14 4.35 24.72
CA GLY A 215 4.68 5.71 24.60
C GLY A 215 3.61 6.81 24.66
N ASP A 216 4.06 8.06 24.71
CA ASP A 216 3.16 9.23 24.75
C ASP A 216 2.36 9.37 23.46
N PHE A 217 2.99 9.09 22.34
CA PHE A 217 2.33 9.15 21.03
C PHE A 217 3.02 8.28 19.98
N VAL A 218 2.31 8.00 18.89
CA VAL A 218 2.83 7.36 17.67
C VAL A 218 2.28 8.06 16.44
N VAL A 219 3.05 8.08 15.37
CA VAL A 219 2.68 8.73 14.10
C VAL A 219 2.42 7.67 13.02
N LEU A 220 1.28 7.75 12.37
CA LEU A 220 0.95 7.01 11.16
C LEU A 220 1.31 7.88 9.96
N THR A 221 2.31 7.47 9.19
CA THR A 221 2.79 8.17 7.99
C THR A 221 2.62 7.32 6.73
N LYS A 222 3.15 7.74 5.58
CA LYS A 222 2.89 7.09 4.29
C LYS A 222 3.95 6.09 3.83
N SER A 223 5.20 6.23 4.29
CA SER A 223 6.32 5.45 3.73
C SER A 223 7.38 5.07 4.75
N MET A 224 8.14 4.00 4.44
CA MET A 224 9.28 3.58 5.26
C MET A 224 10.36 4.67 5.36
N LYS A 225 10.55 5.48 4.30
CA LYS A 225 11.50 6.59 4.33
C LYS A 225 11.12 7.61 5.39
N ASP A 226 9.83 7.96 5.48
CA ASP A 226 9.33 8.90 6.48
C ASP A 226 9.39 8.31 7.89
N VAL A 227 9.08 7.03 8.06
CA VAL A 227 9.25 6.30 9.33
C VAL A 227 10.68 6.41 9.82
N MET A 228 11.67 6.10 8.97
CA MET A 228 13.10 6.18 9.32
C MET A 228 13.54 7.62 9.60
N CYS A 229 13.06 8.58 8.81
CA CYS A 229 13.37 9.98 9.01
C CYS A 229 12.80 10.50 10.33
N LEU A 230 11.57 10.15 10.71
CA LEU A 230 10.96 10.50 12.01
C LEU A 230 11.70 9.82 13.17
N TYR A 231 12.14 8.57 12.99
CA TYR A 231 12.93 7.85 13.99
C TYR A 231 14.25 8.57 14.36
N GLU A 232 14.92 9.22 13.41
CA GLU A 232 16.14 10.02 13.65
C GLU A 232 15.91 11.22 14.62
N PHE A 233 14.64 11.62 14.79
CA PHE A 233 14.23 12.68 15.73
C PHE A 233 13.53 12.13 16.97
N GLY A 234 13.56 10.80 17.19
CA GLY A 234 12.92 10.15 18.32
C GLY A 234 11.39 10.26 18.29
N ILE A 235 10.81 10.22 17.10
CA ILE A 235 9.37 10.15 16.88
C ILE A 235 9.03 8.72 16.43
N PRO A 236 8.31 7.93 17.24
CA PRO A 236 7.85 6.61 16.84
C PRO A 236 6.84 6.73 15.70
N ALA A 237 7.06 5.97 14.63
CA ALA A 237 6.19 6.04 13.46
C ALA A 237 6.02 4.69 12.79
N VAL A 238 4.89 4.52 12.10
CA VAL A 238 4.57 3.37 11.25
C VAL A 238 3.95 3.86 9.94
N ALA A 239 4.01 3.03 8.92
CA ALA A 239 3.37 3.31 7.64
C ALA A 239 2.72 2.05 7.05
N PRO A 240 1.57 2.18 6.35
CA PRO A 240 1.01 1.08 5.59
C PRO A 240 1.93 0.70 4.42
N GLN A 241 1.67 -0.44 3.80
CA GLN A 241 2.47 -0.95 2.70
C GLN A 241 2.48 -0.02 1.47
N SER A 242 1.40 0.69 1.22
CA SER A 242 1.27 1.68 0.14
C SER A 242 0.47 2.89 0.60
N GLU A 243 0.61 4.03 -0.09
CA GLU A 243 -0.13 5.27 0.20
C GLU A 243 -1.65 5.12 0.11
N SER A 244 -2.14 4.15 -0.66
CA SER A 244 -3.57 3.88 -0.82
C SER A 244 -4.10 2.80 0.12
N ALA A 245 -3.22 2.15 0.89
CA ALA A 245 -3.61 1.13 1.86
C ALA A 245 -4.05 1.80 3.17
N TYR A 246 -5.20 1.37 3.67
CA TYR A 246 -5.64 1.75 5.01
C TYR A 246 -4.98 0.82 6.04
N PRO A 247 -4.61 1.34 7.20
CA PRO A 247 -4.22 0.48 8.31
C PRO A 247 -5.41 -0.38 8.72
N ASP A 248 -5.12 -1.59 9.17
CA ASP A 248 -6.08 -2.51 9.74
C ASP A 248 -6.68 -1.91 11.03
N GLU A 249 -7.99 -2.06 11.23
CA GLU A 249 -8.68 -1.56 12.43
C GLU A 249 -8.09 -2.18 13.70
N GLU A 250 -7.85 -3.50 13.70
CA GLU A 250 -7.20 -4.20 14.80
C GLU A 250 -5.82 -3.61 15.12
N PHE A 251 -5.05 -3.25 14.09
CA PHE A 251 -3.74 -2.61 14.28
C PHE A 251 -3.86 -1.19 14.86
N ILE A 252 -4.86 -0.42 14.43
CA ILE A 252 -5.13 0.90 15.00
C ILE A 252 -5.51 0.79 16.48
N ASP A 253 -6.33 -0.18 16.84
CA ASP A 253 -6.72 -0.42 18.24
C ASP A 253 -5.50 -0.81 19.08
N GLN A 254 -4.63 -1.70 18.59
CA GLN A 254 -3.34 -2.00 19.21
C GLN A 254 -2.47 -0.76 19.42
N LEU A 255 -2.45 0.19 18.47
CA LEU A 255 -1.71 1.45 18.65
C LEU A 255 -2.32 2.32 19.75
N LYS A 256 -3.65 2.42 19.82
CA LYS A 256 -4.36 3.21 20.85
C LYS A 256 -4.22 2.62 22.26
N GLU A 257 -4.08 1.30 22.37
CA GLU A 257 -3.79 0.63 23.64
C GLU A 257 -2.36 0.88 24.15
N ARG A 258 -1.41 1.05 23.22
CA ARG A 258 0.02 1.19 23.51
C ARG A 258 0.47 2.64 23.65
N PHE A 259 -0.22 3.57 23.02
CA PHE A 259 0.16 4.98 22.95
C PHE A 259 -0.98 5.87 23.40
N ASN A 260 -0.67 6.90 24.19
CA ASN A 260 -1.69 7.84 24.70
C ASN A 260 -2.37 8.62 23.56
N LYS A 261 -1.63 8.87 22.46
CA LYS A 261 -2.13 9.57 21.28
C LYS A 261 -1.63 8.90 20.00
N VAL A 262 -2.49 8.84 19.00
CA VAL A 262 -2.14 8.44 17.63
C VAL A 262 -2.39 9.62 16.71
N TYR A 263 -1.41 9.96 15.88
CA TYR A 263 -1.51 11.04 14.91
C TYR A 263 -1.33 10.48 13.49
N THR A 264 -1.94 11.12 12.48
CA THR A 264 -1.53 10.93 11.09
C THR A 264 -0.61 12.06 10.65
N PHE A 265 0.41 11.71 9.86
CA PHE A 265 1.33 12.68 9.26
C PHE A 265 1.59 12.29 7.80
N TYR A 266 0.63 12.63 6.95
CA TYR A 266 0.66 12.38 5.51
C TYR A 266 1.17 13.60 4.75
N ASP A 267 1.37 13.44 3.43
CA ASP A 267 1.76 14.54 2.55
C ASP A 267 0.80 15.72 2.65
N PHE A 268 1.33 16.92 2.62
CA PHE A 268 0.53 18.13 2.50
C PHE A 268 0.22 18.41 1.02
N ASP A 269 -0.47 17.44 0.40
CA ASP A 269 -1.05 17.53 -0.93
C ASP A 269 -2.49 17.00 -0.91
N TYR A 270 -3.19 17.12 -2.04
CA TYR A 270 -4.61 16.72 -2.10
C TYR A 270 -4.84 15.25 -1.68
N ALA A 271 -3.96 14.34 -2.11
CA ALA A 271 -4.11 12.91 -1.79
C ALA A 271 -3.87 12.62 -0.31
N GLY A 272 -2.80 13.20 0.28
CA GLY A 272 -2.46 13.02 1.67
C GLY A 272 -3.47 13.67 2.62
N ILE A 273 -3.94 14.88 2.31
CA ILE A 273 -4.99 15.56 3.09
C ILE A 273 -6.29 14.74 3.07
N LYS A 274 -6.67 14.23 1.91
CA LYS A 274 -7.86 13.38 1.79
C LYS A 274 -7.73 12.09 2.59
N MET A 275 -6.58 11.41 2.51
CA MET A 275 -6.31 10.19 3.28
C MET A 275 -6.35 10.46 4.79
N ALA A 276 -5.67 11.52 5.25
CA ALA A 276 -5.68 11.91 6.67
C ALA A 276 -7.10 12.22 7.18
N ALA A 277 -7.92 12.92 6.40
CA ALA A 277 -9.31 13.20 6.74
C ALA A 277 -10.17 11.93 6.81
N GLU A 278 -9.97 10.97 5.89
CA GLU A 278 -10.68 9.69 5.92
C GLU A 278 -10.26 8.84 7.13
N ILE A 279 -8.97 8.77 7.47
CA ILE A 279 -8.47 8.07 8.66
C ILE A 279 -8.98 8.74 9.93
N SER A 280 -8.96 10.07 10.00
CA SER A 280 -9.52 10.82 11.12
C SER A 280 -11.00 10.48 11.35
N ARG A 281 -11.79 10.43 10.28
CA ARG A 281 -13.21 10.09 10.35
C ARG A 281 -13.47 8.64 10.75
N LEU A 282 -12.65 7.69 10.27
CA LEU A 282 -12.83 6.26 10.53
C LEU A 282 -12.38 5.87 11.93
N TYR A 283 -11.25 6.41 12.38
CA TYR A 283 -10.58 5.94 13.58
C TYR A 283 -10.44 7.03 14.67
N ASN A 284 -10.99 8.22 14.47
CA ASN A 284 -10.85 9.36 15.41
C ASN A 284 -9.37 9.66 15.71
N ILE A 285 -8.53 9.75 14.68
CA ILE A 285 -7.11 10.06 14.75
C ILE A 285 -6.89 11.49 14.28
N GLU A 286 -6.16 12.28 15.05
CA GLU A 286 -5.87 13.69 14.74
C GLU A 286 -4.81 13.80 13.63
N PRO A 287 -5.06 14.57 12.55
CA PRO A 287 -4.08 14.79 11.50
C PRO A 287 -3.12 15.93 11.85
N ILE A 288 -1.84 15.72 11.53
CA ILE A 288 -0.78 16.70 11.58
C ILE A 288 -0.28 17.01 10.18
N PHE A 289 -0.05 18.28 9.87
CA PHE A 289 0.52 18.72 8.60
C PHE A 289 1.64 19.74 8.83
N LEU A 290 2.62 19.75 7.93
CA LEU A 290 3.66 20.77 7.86
C LEU A 290 3.09 22.07 7.26
N THR A 291 2.54 22.93 8.12
CA THR A 291 1.97 24.21 7.71
C THR A 291 2.52 25.35 8.55
N ASN A 292 2.56 26.56 8.00
CA ASN A 292 2.99 27.80 8.70
C ASN A 292 1.95 28.33 9.71
N GLY A 293 0.96 27.54 10.06
CA GLY A 293 -0.07 27.92 11.03
C GLY A 293 -1.32 27.07 10.87
N ARG A 294 -2.22 27.16 11.86
CA ARG A 294 -3.36 26.26 12.04
C ARG A 294 -4.31 26.17 10.83
N PHE A 295 -4.36 27.21 10.01
CA PHE A 295 -5.22 27.29 8.82
C PHE A 295 -4.44 27.70 7.57
N SER A 296 -3.11 27.64 7.60
CA SER A 296 -2.28 28.02 6.46
C SER A 296 -2.28 26.93 5.41
N THR A 297 -2.49 27.30 4.15
CA THR A 297 -2.27 26.45 2.98
C THR A 297 -0.81 26.49 2.51
N ILE A 298 0.02 27.31 3.15
CA ILE A 298 1.45 27.48 2.84
C ILE A 298 2.20 26.42 3.62
N ASN A 299 2.79 25.47 2.93
CA ASN A 299 3.75 24.52 3.51
C ASN A 299 5.14 25.20 3.60
N TYR A 300 6.06 24.56 4.32
CA TYR A 300 7.45 25.01 4.43
C TYR A 300 8.30 24.71 3.16
N GLY A 301 7.72 24.63 1.97
CA GLY A 301 8.39 24.18 0.75
C GLY A 301 8.65 22.66 0.73
N ALA A 302 7.94 21.93 1.58
CA ALA A 302 8.05 20.49 1.71
C ALA A 302 6.65 19.89 1.89
N LYS A 303 6.35 18.80 1.21
CA LYS A 303 5.05 18.14 1.32
C LYS A 303 5.00 17.08 2.40
N ASP A 304 6.15 16.52 2.79
CA ASP A 304 6.31 15.50 3.83
C ASP A 304 7.52 15.78 4.72
N TRP A 305 7.68 14.97 5.77
CA TRP A 305 8.76 15.15 6.73
C TRP A 305 10.14 14.94 6.12
N SER A 306 10.31 13.95 5.26
CA SER A 306 11.60 13.69 4.63
C SER A 306 12.00 14.80 3.67
N ASP A 307 11.06 15.37 2.91
CA ASP A 307 11.31 16.54 2.07
C ASP A 307 11.68 17.76 2.94
N PHE A 308 11.01 17.94 4.09
CA PHE A 308 11.32 19.01 5.02
C PHE A 308 12.76 18.93 5.53
N VAL A 309 13.19 17.76 5.99
CA VAL A 309 14.57 17.56 6.47
C VAL A 309 15.58 17.79 5.35
N GLN A 310 15.28 17.33 4.13
CA GLN A 310 16.13 17.53 2.97
C GLN A 310 16.30 19.01 2.62
N ASN A 311 15.21 19.78 2.67
CA ASN A 311 15.20 21.19 2.26
C ASN A 311 15.74 22.14 3.32
N HIS A 312 15.53 21.84 4.59
CA HIS A 312 15.80 22.76 5.72
C HIS A 312 16.91 22.27 6.68
N GLY A 313 17.30 21.01 6.57
CA GLY A 313 18.35 20.40 7.38
C GLY A 313 17.90 20.00 8.80
N ARG A 314 18.79 19.25 9.46
CA ARG A 314 18.51 18.60 10.77
C ARG A 314 18.23 19.61 11.88
N GLN A 315 18.97 20.73 11.92
CA GLN A 315 18.84 21.70 13.00
C GLN A 315 17.44 22.31 13.07
N TYR A 316 16.92 22.74 11.93
CA TYR A 316 15.57 23.32 11.86
C TYR A 316 14.49 22.29 12.15
N ALA A 317 14.66 21.08 11.63
CA ALA A 317 13.78 19.95 11.92
C ALA A 317 13.73 19.62 13.42
N THR A 318 14.87 19.64 14.12
CA THR A 318 14.93 19.41 15.57
C THR A 318 14.09 20.47 16.34
N MET A 319 14.19 21.75 15.99
CA MET A 319 13.40 22.80 16.65
C MET A 319 11.89 22.55 16.49
N LEU A 320 11.47 22.12 15.30
CA LEU A 320 10.06 21.84 15.02
C LEU A 320 9.55 20.63 15.84
N VAL A 321 10.35 19.58 15.92
CA VAL A 321 10.05 18.38 16.71
C VAL A 321 9.95 18.68 18.20
N GLU A 322 10.85 19.49 18.75
CA GLU A 322 10.79 19.91 20.16
C GLU A 322 9.51 20.69 20.46
N SER A 323 9.10 21.57 19.55
CA SER A 323 7.84 22.29 19.66
C SER A 323 6.64 21.35 19.64
N PHE A 324 6.63 20.37 18.72
CA PHE A 324 5.59 19.34 18.64
C PHE A 324 5.53 18.48 19.91
N LYS A 325 6.66 17.96 20.38
CA LYS A 325 6.73 17.14 21.60
C LYS A 325 6.23 17.89 22.85
N LYS A 326 6.42 19.21 22.93
CA LYS A 326 5.88 20.03 24.01
C LYS A 326 4.36 20.18 23.93
N ALA A 327 3.80 20.26 22.74
CA ALA A 327 2.37 20.38 22.52
C ALA A 327 1.61 19.06 22.66
N SER A 328 2.31 17.93 22.54
CA SER A 328 1.73 16.56 22.60
C SER A 328 1.70 15.99 24.02
N LYS A 329 2.38 16.63 24.99
CA LYS A 329 2.30 16.32 26.43
C LYS A 329 1.08 16.99 27.04
#